data_56cfff490492a134f000bbe2f07ce76e
#
_entry.id   56cfff490492a134f000bbe2f07ce76e
#
_cell.length_a   1.000
_cell.length_b   1.000
_cell.length_c   1.000
_cell.angle_alpha   90.00
_cell.angle_beta   90.00
_cell.angle_gamma   90.00
#
_symmetry.space_group_name_H-M   'P 1'
#
loop_
_entity.id
_entity.type
_entity.pdbx_description
1 polymer ?
#
loop_
_entity_poly.entity_id
_entity_poly.type
_entity_poly.pdbx_seq_one_letter_code
_entity_poly.pdbx_strand_id
1 'polypeptide(L)'
;MSIQNPVFIPGPTNIPDSVRKACDMPTLDHRSPAFARMFKPAVEGVRRVLKMAEGEVIVIPSTGTGGWEAAVTNTLSPGDTVLAARFGMFSHRWIDLCQRHGLNVQVIETPWGQGAPLAAIEAALKADRAGKIKAVLATHNETATGVKSDIAGI
;
A
#
# COMPACT_ATOMS: atom_id res chain seq x y z
N MET A 1 -1.55 -34.46 -3.25
CA MET A 1 -1.22 -33.10 -3.75
C MET A 1 -2.51 -32.45 -4.19
N SER A 2 -2.88 -31.30 -3.63
CA SER A 2 -4.03 -30.53 -4.13
C SER A 2 -3.61 -29.91 -5.47
N ILE A 3 -4.21 -30.36 -6.57
CA ILE A 3 -3.98 -29.78 -7.89
C ILE A 3 -4.80 -28.48 -7.91
N GLN A 4 -4.17 -27.36 -7.61
CA GLN A 4 -4.77 -26.07 -7.86
C GLN A 4 -4.58 -25.73 -9.34
N ASN A 5 -5.66 -25.40 -10.04
CA ASN A 5 -5.55 -24.82 -11.37
C ASN A 5 -4.76 -23.52 -11.28
N PRO A 6 -3.72 -23.31 -12.11
CA PRO A 6 -2.94 -22.08 -12.08
C PRO A 6 -3.81 -20.88 -12.47
N VAL A 7 -3.69 -19.81 -11.68
CA VAL A 7 -4.40 -18.54 -11.90
C VAL A 7 -3.37 -17.46 -12.24
N PHE A 8 -3.48 -16.91 -13.45
CA PHE A 8 -2.54 -15.90 -13.99
C PHE A 8 -3.20 -14.52 -14.11
N ILE A 9 -3.79 -14.06 -13.00
CA ILE A 9 -4.38 -12.72 -12.89
C ILE A 9 -3.82 -12.03 -11.66
N PRO A 10 -3.87 -10.69 -11.57
CA PRO A 10 -3.36 -9.95 -10.41
C PRO A 10 -4.03 -10.31 -9.08
N GLY A 11 -5.24 -10.80 -9.13
CA GLY A 11 -6.01 -11.27 -7.98
C GLY A 11 -7.45 -11.64 -8.37
N PRO A 12 -8.05 -12.64 -7.71
CA PRO A 12 -7.47 -13.51 -6.70
C PRO A 12 -6.40 -14.46 -7.26
N THR A 13 -5.38 -14.81 -6.46
CA THR A 13 -4.29 -15.71 -6.85
C THR A 13 -4.40 -17.05 -6.14
N ASN A 14 -3.61 -18.04 -6.58
CA ASN A 14 -3.47 -19.29 -5.85
C ASN A 14 -2.85 -19.04 -4.47
N ILE A 15 -3.43 -19.64 -3.45
CA ILE A 15 -2.92 -19.60 -2.08
C ILE A 15 -2.06 -20.85 -1.84
N PRO A 16 -0.82 -20.74 -1.35
CA PRO A 16 0.00 -21.89 -0.99
C PRO A 16 -0.73 -22.84 -0.04
N ASP A 17 -0.58 -24.15 -0.23
CA ASP A 17 -1.30 -25.16 0.57
C ASP A 17 -1.05 -25.04 2.07
N SER A 18 0.15 -24.67 2.48
CA SER A 18 0.48 -24.42 3.90
C SER A 18 -0.33 -23.28 4.50
N VAL A 19 -0.50 -22.18 3.74
CA VAL A 19 -1.30 -21.03 4.17
C VAL A 19 -2.78 -21.38 4.21
N ARG A 20 -3.29 -22.05 3.17
CA ARG A 20 -4.69 -22.47 3.10
C ARG A 20 -5.05 -23.40 4.26
N LYS A 21 -4.19 -24.38 4.58
CA LYS A 21 -4.38 -25.28 5.73
C LYS A 21 -4.35 -24.53 7.07
N ALA A 22 -3.50 -23.50 7.19
CA ALA A 22 -3.49 -22.68 8.39
C ALA A 22 -4.76 -21.84 8.56
N CYS A 23 -5.42 -21.44 7.45
CA CYS A 23 -6.72 -20.76 7.51
C CYS A 23 -7.88 -21.68 7.91
N ASP A 24 -7.74 -23.00 7.77
CA ASP A 24 -8.75 -24.01 8.10
C ASP A 24 -8.66 -24.47 9.57
N MET A 25 -8.18 -23.61 10.44
CA MET A 25 -8.14 -23.89 11.88
C MET A 25 -9.49 -23.63 12.53
N PRO A 26 -9.85 -24.41 13.56
CA PRO A 26 -11.04 -24.14 14.38
C PRO A 26 -11.00 -22.73 14.97
N THR A 27 -12.17 -22.11 15.07
CA THR A 27 -12.32 -20.79 15.68
C THR A 27 -11.81 -20.79 17.12
N LEU A 28 -10.98 -19.84 17.47
CA LEU A 28 -10.48 -19.60 18.82
C LEU A 28 -11.19 -18.40 19.45
N ASP A 29 -11.49 -18.51 20.73
CA ASP A 29 -11.91 -17.33 21.50
C ASP A 29 -10.76 -16.32 21.57
N HIS A 30 -10.98 -15.13 20.99
CA HIS A 30 -9.99 -14.07 20.92
C HIS A 30 -9.51 -13.54 22.29
N ARG A 31 -10.23 -13.82 23.36
CA ARG A 31 -9.85 -13.50 24.74
C ARG A 31 -9.07 -14.61 25.42
N SER A 32 -8.97 -15.78 24.79
CA SER A 32 -8.29 -16.94 25.38
C SER A 32 -6.76 -16.80 25.33
N PRO A 33 -6.04 -17.41 26.30
CA PRO A 33 -4.58 -17.52 26.20
C PRO A 33 -4.10 -18.28 24.95
N ALA A 34 -4.93 -19.16 24.39
CA ALA A 34 -4.62 -19.89 23.17
C ALA A 34 -4.51 -18.94 21.97
N PHE A 35 -5.44 -17.97 21.85
CA PHE A 35 -5.36 -16.95 20.81
C PHE A 35 -4.10 -16.10 20.96
N ALA A 36 -3.77 -15.65 22.16
CA ALA A 36 -2.57 -14.85 22.40
C ALA A 36 -1.28 -15.61 22.00
N ARG A 37 -1.20 -16.91 22.28
CA ARG A 37 -0.06 -17.75 21.87
C ARG A 37 0.09 -17.88 20.36
N MET A 38 -1.01 -17.88 19.63
CA MET A 38 -1.01 -17.91 18.16
C MET A 38 -0.69 -16.53 17.57
N PHE A 39 -1.29 -15.45 18.09
CA PHE A 39 -1.26 -14.13 17.50
C PHE A 39 0.06 -13.36 17.76
N LYS A 40 0.62 -13.45 18.97
CA LYS A 40 1.87 -12.74 19.31
C LYS A 40 3.05 -13.06 18.38
N PRO A 41 3.34 -14.33 18.04
CA PRO A 41 4.40 -14.64 17.07
C PRO A 41 4.15 -14.05 15.67
N ALA A 42 2.89 -13.95 15.24
CA ALA A 42 2.53 -13.34 13.97
C ALA A 42 2.84 -11.82 13.97
N VAL A 43 2.45 -11.11 15.01
CA VAL A 43 2.77 -9.69 15.21
C VAL A 43 4.29 -9.46 15.21
N GLU A 44 5.05 -10.25 15.96
CA GLU A 44 6.51 -10.18 15.98
C GLU A 44 7.14 -10.51 14.61
N GLY A 45 6.53 -11.43 13.87
CA GLY A 45 6.92 -11.74 12.49
C GLY A 45 6.74 -10.52 11.56
N VAL A 46 5.62 -9.83 11.66
CA VAL A 46 5.35 -8.61 10.89
C VAL A 46 6.35 -7.50 11.24
N ARG A 47 6.66 -7.28 12.52
CA ARG A 47 7.69 -6.32 12.94
C ARG A 47 9.03 -6.57 12.24
N ARG A 48 9.47 -7.84 12.17
CA ARG A 48 10.72 -8.21 11.49
C ARG A 48 10.66 -7.94 9.99
N VAL A 49 9.54 -8.27 9.34
CA VAL A 49 9.35 -8.01 7.90
C VAL A 49 9.40 -6.51 7.59
N LEU A 50 8.77 -5.70 8.44
CA LEU A 50 8.75 -4.24 8.32
C LEU A 50 10.05 -3.58 8.81
N LYS A 51 11.01 -4.34 9.35
CA LYS A 51 12.26 -3.83 9.93
C LYS A 51 12.03 -2.74 11.00
N MET A 52 10.97 -2.91 11.78
CA MET A 52 10.59 -1.94 12.82
C MET A 52 11.48 -2.09 14.03
N ALA A 53 12.20 -1.03 14.40
CA ALA A 53 12.94 -0.93 15.66
C ALA A 53 12.01 -0.48 16.81
N GLU A 54 11.08 0.42 16.52
CA GLU A 54 10.15 1.04 17.47
C GLU A 54 8.71 0.99 16.94
N GLY A 55 7.75 1.34 17.79
CA GLY A 55 6.33 1.40 17.45
C GLY A 55 5.58 0.08 17.66
N GLU A 56 4.29 0.12 17.40
CA GLU A 56 3.36 -1.00 17.57
C GLU A 56 2.82 -1.49 16.24
N VAL A 57 2.58 -2.79 16.12
CA VAL A 57 1.89 -3.41 15.00
C VAL A 57 0.44 -3.66 15.40
N ILE A 58 -0.47 -3.04 14.68
CA ILE A 58 -1.91 -3.24 14.83
C ILE A 58 -2.42 -3.93 13.56
N VAL A 59 -3.05 -5.09 13.73
CA VAL A 59 -3.61 -5.86 12.61
C VAL A 59 -5.09 -5.49 12.46
N ILE A 60 -5.43 -4.88 11.33
CA ILE A 60 -6.80 -4.45 11.01
C ILE A 60 -7.25 -5.16 9.73
N PRO A 61 -8.34 -5.92 9.75
CA PRO A 61 -8.92 -6.47 8.53
C PRO A 61 -9.39 -5.35 7.61
N SER A 62 -8.85 -5.30 6.40
CA SER A 62 -9.19 -4.25 5.43
C SER A 62 -8.81 -4.66 4.01
N THR A 63 -9.04 -3.74 3.07
CA THR A 63 -8.59 -3.82 1.67
C THR A 63 -7.31 -3.00 1.47
N GLY A 64 -6.65 -3.14 0.31
CA GLY A 64 -5.54 -2.25 -0.06
C GLY A 64 -5.93 -0.78 -0.08
N THR A 65 -7.16 -0.46 -0.49
CA THR A 65 -7.70 0.91 -0.45
C THR A 65 -7.80 1.44 0.98
N GLY A 66 -8.25 0.60 1.93
CA GLY A 66 -8.27 0.97 3.35
C GLY A 66 -6.86 1.19 3.93
N GLY A 67 -5.85 0.50 3.40
CA GLY A 67 -4.44 0.77 3.73
C GLY A 67 -3.99 2.16 3.26
N TRP A 68 -4.36 2.57 2.05
CA TRP A 68 -4.10 3.93 1.57
C TRP A 68 -4.82 4.99 2.41
N GLU A 69 -6.10 4.73 2.74
CA GLU A 69 -6.89 5.63 3.58
C GLU A 69 -6.26 5.79 4.96
N ALA A 70 -5.83 4.69 5.58
CA ALA A 70 -5.12 4.72 6.85
C ALA A 70 -3.82 5.54 6.77
N ALA A 71 -3.03 5.39 5.69
CA ALA A 71 -1.83 6.18 5.49
C ALA A 71 -2.15 7.67 5.38
N VAL A 72 -3.13 8.04 4.56
CA VAL A 72 -3.53 9.44 4.33
C VAL A 72 -4.08 10.08 5.60
N THR A 73 -5.05 9.46 6.26
CA THR A 73 -5.76 10.04 7.41
C THR A 73 -4.92 10.12 8.68
N ASN A 74 -3.86 9.32 8.78
CA ASN A 74 -2.95 9.37 9.95
C ASN A 74 -1.72 10.27 9.75
N THR A 75 -1.45 10.72 8.52
CA THR A 75 -0.23 11.51 8.24
C THR A 75 -0.52 12.89 7.65
N LEU A 76 -1.72 13.11 7.11
CA LEU A 76 -2.10 14.32 6.39
C LEU A 76 -3.43 14.89 6.91
N SER A 77 -3.65 16.18 6.65
CA SER A 77 -4.86 16.90 7.02
C SER A 77 -5.53 17.48 5.77
N PRO A 78 -6.88 17.68 5.77
CA PRO A 78 -7.56 18.37 4.68
C PRO A 78 -6.88 19.73 4.38
N GLY A 79 -6.65 20.02 3.10
CA GLY A 79 -5.92 21.18 2.64
C GLY A 79 -4.42 20.99 2.43
N ASP A 80 -3.82 19.91 2.95
CA ASP A 80 -2.43 19.57 2.66
C ASP A 80 -2.23 19.27 1.17
N THR A 81 -1.05 19.61 0.67
CA THR A 81 -0.68 19.36 -0.73
C THR A 81 0.15 18.08 -0.82
N VAL A 82 -0.22 17.21 -1.77
CA VAL A 82 0.54 16.00 -2.11
C VAL A 82 0.89 15.99 -3.60
N LEU A 83 2.01 15.37 -3.93
CA LEU A 83 2.46 15.16 -5.30
C LEU A 83 2.22 13.71 -5.70
N ALA A 84 1.62 13.47 -6.85
CA ALA A 84 1.33 12.14 -7.36
C ALA A 84 1.55 12.04 -8.87
N ALA A 85 2.08 10.92 -9.35
CA ALA A 85 2.08 10.59 -10.77
C ALA A 85 0.87 9.70 -11.09
N ARG A 86 0.15 10.01 -12.19
CA ARG A 86 -0.95 9.21 -12.71
C ARG A 86 -0.46 8.45 -13.95
N PHE A 87 -0.33 7.13 -13.84
CA PHE A 87 0.15 6.27 -14.93
C PHE A 87 -0.54 4.90 -15.01
N GLY A 88 -1.70 4.79 -14.34
CA GLY A 88 -2.56 3.62 -14.36
C GLY A 88 -3.73 3.74 -13.41
N MET A 89 -4.49 2.65 -13.27
CA MET A 89 -5.73 2.63 -12.50
C MET A 89 -5.49 2.81 -11.00
N PHE A 90 -4.44 2.19 -10.44
CA PHE A 90 -4.21 2.25 -8.99
C PHE A 90 -3.61 3.59 -8.58
N SER A 91 -2.69 4.15 -9.34
CA SER A 91 -2.20 5.51 -9.13
C SER A 91 -3.34 6.53 -9.24
N HIS A 92 -4.27 6.37 -10.22
CA HIS A 92 -5.46 7.20 -10.34
C HIS A 92 -6.39 7.09 -9.11
N ARG A 93 -6.69 5.87 -8.66
CA ARG A 93 -7.55 5.65 -7.49
C ARG A 93 -6.99 6.25 -6.20
N TRP A 94 -5.68 6.21 -6.02
CA TRP A 94 -5.06 6.82 -4.85
C TRP A 94 -5.16 8.35 -4.89
N ILE A 95 -4.99 8.94 -6.07
CA ILE A 95 -5.23 10.38 -6.30
C ILE A 95 -6.68 10.75 -5.95
N ASP A 96 -7.66 10.00 -6.48
CA ASP A 96 -9.09 10.22 -6.20
C ASP A 96 -9.41 10.11 -4.70
N LEU A 97 -8.83 9.11 -4.01
CA LEU A 97 -8.95 8.98 -2.56
C LEU A 97 -8.45 10.24 -1.83
N CYS A 98 -7.26 10.70 -2.16
CA CYS A 98 -6.69 11.91 -1.54
C CYS A 98 -7.56 13.14 -1.77
N GLN A 99 -8.10 13.32 -2.98
CA GLN A 99 -9.01 14.41 -3.30
C GLN A 99 -10.31 14.33 -2.50
N ARG A 100 -10.87 13.12 -2.31
CA ARG A 100 -12.07 12.89 -1.47
C ARG A 100 -11.83 13.19 0.00
N HIS A 101 -10.60 13.02 0.48
CA HIS A 101 -10.18 13.42 1.84
C HIS A 101 -9.82 14.91 1.96
N GLY A 102 -10.08 15.70 0.92
CA GLY A 102 -9.86 17.15 0.93
C GLY A 102 -8.41 17.59 0.76
N LEU A 103 -7.54 16.71 0.23
CA LEU A 103 -6.16 17.06 -0.07
C LEU A 103 -6.05 17.75 -1.43
N ASN A 104 -5.08 18.64 -1.56
CA ASN A 104 -4.70 19.27 -2.82
C ASN A 104 -3.69 18.37 -3.54
N VAL A 105 -4.10 17.70 -4.62
CA VAL A 105 -3.22 16.78 -5.34
C VAL A 105 -2.61 17.45 -6.56
N GLN A 106 -1.29 17.63 -6.56
CA GLN A 106 -0.53 18.00 -7.76
C GLN A 106 -0.28 16.73 -8.56
N VAL A 107 -0.88 16.64 -9.75
CA VAL A 107 -0.82 15.42 -10.57
C VAL A 107 0.19 15.59 -11.70
N ILE A 108 1.13 14.66 -11.82
CA ILE A 108 2.01 14.50 -12.96
C ILE A 108 1.40 13.44 -13.87
N GLU A 109 0.88 13.86 -15.03
CA GLU A 109 0.33 12.94 -16.01
C GLU A 109 1.46 12.18 -16.72
N THR A 110 1.35 10.87 -16.77
CA THR A 110 2.34 9.99 -17.39
C THR A 110 1.61 8.95 -18.24
N PRO A 111 2.09 8.63 -19.44
CA PRO A 111 1.47 7.60 -20.28
C PRO A 111 1.40 6.26 -19.55
N TRP A 112 0.27 5.56 -19.71
CA TRP A 112 0.11 4.21 -19.18
C TRP A 112 1.14 3.27 -19.82
N GLY A 113 1.71 2.37 -19.01
CA GLY A 113 2.80 1.51 -19.43
C GLY A 113 4.20 2.05 -19.11
N GLN A 114 4.27 3.28 -18.58
CA GLN A 114 5.49 3.86 -18.02
C GLN A 114 5.42 3.89 -16.50
N GLY A 115 6.58 3.82 -15.83
CA GLY A 115 6.66 3.97 -14.38
C GLY A 115 6.59 5.42 -13.92
N ALA A 116 6.66 5.65 -12.62
CA ALA A 116 6.67 6.98 -12.05
C ALA A 116 7.83 7.83 -12.65
N PRO A 117 7.57 9.05 -13.12
CA PRO A 117 8.54 9.86 -13.86
C PRO A 117 9.48 10.60 -12.89
N LEU A 118 10.62 9.98 -12.54
CA LEU A 118 11.59 10.49 -11.55
C LEU A 118 11.97 11.95 -11.79
N ALA A 119 12.36 12.29 -13.02
CA ALA A 119 12.80 13.65 -13.37
C ALA A 119 11.70 14.70 -13.16
N ALA A 120 10.45 14.34 -13.45
CA ALA A 120 9.32 15.26 -13.25
C ALA A 120 8.97 15.42 -11.77
N ILE A 121 9.07 14.34 -10.99
CA ILE A 121 8.89 14.37 -9.52
C ILE A 121 9.97 15.25 -8.89
N GLU A 122 11.22 15.03 -9.24
CA GLU A 122 12.35 15.85 -8.77
C GLU A 122 12.18 17.31 -9.12
N ALA A 123 11.79 17.61 -10.37
CA ALA A 123 11.55 18.98 -10.82
C ALA A 123 10.44 19.67 -10.03
N ALA A 124 9.33 18.96 -9.77
CA ALA A 124 8.21 19.49 -8.97
C ALA A 124 8.64 19.78 -7.52
N LEU A 125 9.40 18.88 -6.89
CA LEU A 125 9.90 19.06 -5.53
C LEU A 125 10.92 20.22 -5.46
N LYS A 126 11.81 20.35 -6.43
CA LYS A 126 12.76 21.48 -6.51
C LYS A 126 12.05 22.83 -6.72
N ALA A 127 10.92 22.83 -7.43
CA ALA A 127 10.11 24.03 -7.63
C ALA A 127 9.32 24.45 -6.39
N ASP A 128 9.05 23.55 -5.48
CA ASP A 128 8.31 23.81 -4.23
C ASP A 128 9.19 24.44 -3.16
N ARG A 129 9.67 25.65 -3.43
CA ARG A 129 10.53 26.42 -2.50
C ARG A 129 9.84 26.74 -1.17
N ALA A 130 8.54 26.73 -1.13
CA ALA A 130 7.73 27.04 0.05
C ALA A 130 7.46 25.79 0.93
N GLY A 131 7.87 24.59 0.51
CA GLY A 131 7.67 23.34 1.25
C GLY A 131 6.20 22.98 1.44
N LYS A 132 5.36 23.27 0.46
CA LYS A 132 3.91 23.00 0.53
C LYS A 132 3.57 21.55 0.29
N ILE A 133 4.38 20.82 -0.48
CA ILE A 133 4.21 19.39 -0.74
C ILE A 133 4.57 18.62 0.52
N LYS A 134 3.56 18.01 1.17
CA LYS A 134 3.73 17.26 2.42
C LYS A 134 4.08 15.79 2.20
N ALA A 135 3.68 15.23 1.05
CA ALA A 135 3.95 13.84 0.71
C ALA A 135 4.02 13.63 -0.79
N VAL A 136 4.74 12.59 -1.20
CA VAL A 136 4.77 12.05 -2.56
C VAL A 136 4.07 10.69 -2.55
N LEU A 137 3.07 10.52 -3.40
CA LEU A 137 2.37 9.25 -3.58
C LEU A 137 3.08 8.44 -4.67
N ALA A 138 3.80 7.41 -4.27
CA ALA A 138 4.60 6.58 -5.16
C ALA A 138 3.99 5.18 -5.30
N THR A 139 3.39 4.87 -6.44
CA THR A 139 2.88 3.54 -6.76
C THR A 139 4.02 2.66 -7.28
N HIS A 140 4.47 1.70 -6.45
CA HIS A 140 5.58 0.80 -6.81
C HIS A 140 5.21 -0.12 -7.97
N ASN A 141 4.09 -0.85 -7.84
CA ASN A 141 3.60 -1.74 -8.88
C ASN A 141 2.23 -1.25 -9.34
N GLU A 142 2.16 -0.79 -10.59
CA GLU A 142 0.88 -0.45 -11.22
C GLU A 142 0.31 -1.72 -11.86
N THR A 143 -0.59 -2.36 -11.14
CA THR A 143 -1.16 -3.66 -11.51
C THR A 143 -1.90 -3.63 -12.85
N ALA A 144 -2.58 -2.51 -13.18
CA ALA A 144 -3.35 -2.40 -14.40
C ALA A 144 -2.48 -2.47 -15.68
N THR A 145 -1.21 -2.11 -15.58
CA THR A 145 -0.26 -2.07 -16.72
C THR A 145 0.92 -3.02 -16.55
N GLY A 146 1.08 -3.65 -15.37
CA GLY A 146 2.22 -4.51 -15.05
C GLY A 146 3.55 -3.75 -14.88
N VAL A 147 3.50 -2.45 -14.69
CA VAL A 147 4.69 -1.60 -14.56
C VAL A 147 5.19 -1.56 -13.13
N LYS A 148 6.50 -1.66 -12.96
CA LYS A 148 7.21 -1.42 -11.71
C LYS A 148 7.95 -0.07 -11.77
N SER A 149 7.68 0.81 -10.81
CA SER A 149 8.40 2.09 -10.65
C SER A 149 9.71 1.91 -9.87
N ASP A 150 10.68 2.76 -10.14
CA ASP A 150 11.92 2.86 -9.37
C ASP A 150 11.68 3.69 -8.08
N ILE A 151 11.28 2.99 -7.01
CA ILE A 151 11.01 3.63 -5.72
C ILE A 151 12.29 4.10 -5.03
N ALA A 152 13.43 3.45 -5.31
CA ALA A 152 14.70 3.86 -4.72
C ALA A 152 15.21 5.19 -5.30
N GLY A 153 14.79 5.52 -6.54
CA GLY A 153 15.10 6.78 -7.19
C GLY A 153 14.19 7.94 -6.79
N ILE A 154 12.99 7.66 -6.23
CA ILE A 154 12.05 8.66 -5.71
C ILE A 154 12.47 9.10 -4.31
#